data_6098f5563bcc29d437571a429c758d61
#
_entry.id   6098f5563bcc29d437571a429c758d61
#
_cell.length_a   1.000
_cell.length_b   1.000
_cell.length_c   1.000
_cell.angle_alpha   90.00
_cell.angle_beta   90.00
_cell.angle_gamma   90.00
#
_symmetry.space_group_name_H-M   'P 1'
#
loop_
_entity.id
_entity.type
_entity.pdbx_description
1 polymer ?
#
loop_
_entity_poly.entity_id
_entity_poly.type
_entity_poly.pdbx_seq_one_letter_code
_entity_poly.pdbx_strand_id
1 'polypeptide(L)'
;MEAIWLKHYPPGVPAEVDVHEFASLGDMLRRSCQRFGDSPAYSNMGSSMTYAELDRSSRDFAAYLQRTLGLRKGDRVAIMMPNLLQYPVVLFGVLRAGLVVVNVN
;
A
#
# COMPACT_ATOMS: atom_id res chain seq x y z
N MET A 1 13.73 -30.79 5.49
CA MET A 1 12.38 -30.95 6.09
C MET A 1 11.37 -31.05 4.97
N GLU A 2 10.49 -32.02 5.03
CA GLU A 2 9.43 -32.16 4.03
C GLU A 2 8.39 -31.03 4.20
N ALA A 3 8.05 -30.37 3.08
CA ALA A 3 7.11 -29.24 3.09
C ALA A 3 5.65 -29.72 3.13
N ILE A 4 5.25 -30.34 4.22
CA ILE A 4 3.94 -30.98 4.38
C ILE A 4 2.74 -30.04 4.21
N TRP A 5 2.93 -28.73 4.36
CA TRP A 5 1.90 -27.71 4.21
C TRP A 5 1.49 -27.48 2.75
N LEU A 6 2.36 -27.80 1.77
CA LEU A 6 2.09 -27.55 0.35
C LEU A 6 0.85 -28.29 -0.15
N LYS A 7 0.57 -29.47 0.40
CA LYS A 7 -0.63 -30.25 0.05
C LYS A 7 -1.96 -29.59 0.46
N HIS A 8 -1.90 -28.59 1.33
CA HIS A 8 -3.05 -27.83 1.79
C HIS A 8 -3.26 -26.50 1.04
N TYR A 9 -2.37 -26.18 0.09
CA TYR A 9 -2.53 -24.98 -0.72
C TYR A 9 -3.71 -25.12 -1.68
N PRO A 10 -4.56 -24.08 -1.79
CA PRO A 10 -5.60 -24.06 -2.80
C PRO A 10 -5.01 -24.09 -4.22
N PRO A 11 -5.79 -24.57 -5.22
CA PRO A 11 -5.38 -24.49 -6.62
C PRO A 11 -5.00 -23.06 -7.02
N GLY A 12 -3.88 -22.92 -7.73
CA GLY A 12 -3.39 -21.61 -8.21
C GLY A 12 -2.51 -20.84 -7.23
N VAL A 13 -2.34 -21.35 -6.00
CA VAL A 13 -1.38 -20.78 -5.05
C VAL A 13 -0.01 -21.42 -5.27
N PRO A 14 1.02 -20.62 -5.65
CA PRO A 14 2.36 -21.15 -5.87
C PRO A 14 3.01 -21.58 -4.56
N ALA A 15 3.94 -22.54 -4.64
CA ALA A 15 4.71 -23.02 -3.48
C ALA A 15 5.68 -21.96 -2.95
N GLU A 16 6.14 -21.07 -3.79
CA GLU A 16 7.10 -20.01 -3.47
C GLU A 16 6.60 -18.66 -4.00
N VAL A 17 6.97 -17.60 -3.30
CA VAL A 17 6.66 -16.22 -3.72
C VAL A 17 7.83 -15.69 -4.54
N ASP A 18 7.54 -15.10 -5.70
CA ASP A 18 8.54 -14.35 -6.46
C ASP A 18 8.79 -12.99 -5.77
N VAL A 19 9.90 -12.91 -5.05
CA VAL A 19 10.29 -11.68 -4.34
C VAL A 19 10.72 -10.54 -5.28
N HIS A 20 10.86 -10.81 -6.57
CA HIS A 20 11.24 -9.83 -7.59
C HIS A 20 10.06 -9.39 -8.48
N GLU A 21 8.85 -9.86 -8.19
CA GLU A 21 7.65 -9.50 -8.98
C GLU A 21 7.42 -7.99 -9.04
N PHE A 22 7.71 -7.28 -7.96
CA PHE A 22 7.59 -5.82 -7.87
C PHE A 22 8.91 -5.19 -7.48
N ALA A 23 9.25 -4.06 -8.11
CA ALA A 23 10.46 -3.31 -7.80
C ALA A 23 10.40 -2.62 -6.42
N SER A 24 9.21 -2.30 -5.94
CA SER A 24 8.96 -1.64 -4.66
C SER A 24 7.48 -1.74 -4.27
N LEU A 25 7.15 -1.35 -3.03
CA LEU A 25 5.75 -1.23 -2.59
C LEU A 25 5.00 -0.16 -3.41
N GLY A 26 5.67 0.92 -3.80
CA GLY A 26 5.07 1.92 -4.68
C GLY A 26 4.78 1.38 -6.08
N ASP A 27 5.65 0.52 -6.62
CA ASP A 27 5.41 -0.16 -7.91
C ASP A 27 4.23 -1.13 -7.80
N MET A 28 4.18 -1.91 -6.73
CA MET A 28 3.06 -2.81 -6.46
C MET A 28 1.73 -2.06 -6.41
N LEU A 29 1.67 -0.96 -5.66
CA LEU A 29 0.47 -0.13 -5.58
C LEU A 29 0.06 0.40 -6.95
N ARG A 30 0.98 1.00 -7.70
CA ARG A 30 0.72 1.56 -9.03
C ARG A 30 0.14 0.51 -9.98
N ARG A 31 0.76 -0.66 -10.05
CA ARG A 31 0.30 -1.76 -10.91
C ARG A 31 -1.06 -2.30 -10.47
N SER A 32 -1.30 -2.40 -9.16
CA SER A 32 -2.60 -2.82 -8.62
C SER A 32 -3.71 -1.81 -8.94
N CYS A 33 -3.44 -0.51 -8.79
CA CYS A 33 -4.39 0.55 -9.13
C CYS A 33 -4.72 0.58 -10.62
N GLN A 34 -3.73 0.35 -11.48
CA GLN A 34 -3.95 0.25 -12.94
C GLN A 34 -4.79 -0.98 -13.30
N ARG A 35 -4.56 -2.10 -12.64
CA ARG A 35 -5.25 -3.36 -12.93
C ARG A 35 -6.68 -3.41 -12.41
N PHE A 36 -6.92 -2.88 -11.21
CA PHE A 36 -8.17 -3.06 -10.48
C PHE A 36 -8.99 -1.76 -10.31
N GLY A 37 -8.56 -0.65 -10.85
CA GLY A 37 -9.14 0.70 -10.83
C GLY A 37 -10.46 0.88 -10.09
N ASP A 38 -11.57 0.44 -10.68
CA ASP A 38 -12.92 0.64 -10.14
C ASP A 38 -13.34 -0.38 -9.08
N SER A 39 -12.50 -1.40 -8.84
CA SER A 39 -12.79 -2.40 -7.80
C SER A 39 -12.57 -1.81 -6.41
N PRO A 40 -13.33 -2.27 -5.39
CA PRO A 40 -13.09 -1.88 -4.00
C PRO A 40 -11.70 -2.35 -3.54
N ALA A 41 -10.91 -1.45 -2.98
CA ALA A 41 -9.62 -1.74 -2.39
C ALA A 41 -9.72 -1.95 -0.87
N TYR A 42 -10.45 -1.09 -0.20
CA TYR A 42 -10.66 -1.12 1.26
C TYR A 42 -12.10 -0.80 1.61
N SER A 43 -12.59 -1.43 2.67
CA SER A 43 -13.92 -1.14 3.23
C SER A 43 -13.82 -1.02 4.74
N ASN A 44 -14.51 -0.05 5.32
CA ASN A 44 -14.58 0.16 6.76
C ASN A 44 -15.89 0.87 7.12
N MET A 45 -16.59 0.36 8.13
CA MET A 45 -17.80 0.98 8.70
C MET A 45 -18.87 1.34 7.65
N GLY A 46 -19.09 0.47 6.67
CA GLY A 46 -20.07 0.68 5.61
C GLY A 46 -19.64 1.60 4.47
N SER A 47 -18.43 2.15 4.52
CA SER A 47 -17.82 2.92 3.44
C SER A 47 -16.75 2.12 2.73
N SER A 48 -16.57 2.36 1.44
CA SER A 48 -15.55 1.72 0.62
C SER A 48 -14.74 2.74 -0.15
N MET A 49 -13.50 2.37 -0.46
CA MET A 49 -12.57 3.12 -1.29
C MET A 49 -12.12 2.23 -2.44
N THR A 50 -12.20 2.71 -3.66
CA THR A 50 -11.69 1.99 -4.83
C THR A 50 -10.17 2.13 -4.96
N TYR A 51 -9.56 1.29 -5.80
CA TYR A 51 -8.13 1.43 -6.14
C TYR A 51 -7.84 2.76 -6.82
N ALA A 52 -8.74 3.26 -7.68
CA ALA A 52 -8.58 4.56 -8.33
C ALA A 52 -8.61 5.73 -7.33
N GLU A 53 -9.49 5.67 -6.33
CA GLU A 53 -9.55 6.66 -5.25
C GLU A 53 -8.31 6.61 -4.36
N LEU A 54 -7.85 5.40 -4.03
CA LEU A 54 -6.60 5.21 -3.29
C LEU A 54 -5.40 5.78 -4.06
N ASP A 55 -5.31 5.52 -5.36
CA ASP A 55 -4.24 6.06 -6.21
C ASP A 55 -4.21 7.59 -6.17
N ARG A 56 -5.35 8.22 -6.41
CA ARG A 56 -5.48 9.69 -6.41
C ARG A 56 -5.15 10.28 -5.04
N SER A 57 -5.81 9.79 -3.98
CA SER A 57 -5.63 10.35 -2.64
C SER A 57 -4.22 10.16 -2.10
N SER A 58 -3.60 9.00 -2.33
CA SER A 58 -2.21 8.78 -1.91
C SER A 58 -1.21 9.62 -2.69
N ARG A 59 -1.49 9.91 -3.96
CA ARG A 59 -0.68 10.81 -4.80
C ARG A 59 -0.76 12.25 -4.30
N ASP A 60 -1.97 12.72 -4.00
CA ASP A 60 -2.19 14.07 -3.48
C ASP A 60 -1.50 14.25 -2.12
N PHE A 61 -1.59 13.25 -1.24
CA PHE A 61 -0.91 13.29 0.05
C PHE A 61 0.62 13.26 -0.12
N ALA A 62 1.16 12.46 -1.03
CA ALA A 62 2.59 12.47 -1.34
C ALA A 62 3.05 13.86 -1.83
N ALA A 63 2.27 14.50 -2.70
CA ALA A 63 2.57 15.84 -3.17
C ALA A 63 2.56 16.88 -2.03
N TYR A 64 1.62 16.77 -1.10
CA TYR A 64 1.58 17.61 0.11
C TYR A 64 2.85 17.44 0.96
N LEU A 65 3.27 16.20 1.22
CA LEU A 65 4.47 15.92 2.01
C LEU A 65 5.73 16.51 1.35
N GLN A 66 5.85 16.39 0.04
CA GLN A 66 7.02 16.88 -0.69
C GLN A 66 7.01 18.38 -0.90
N ARG A 67 5.90 18.97 -1.31
CA ARG A 67 5.82 20.36 -1.75
C ARG A 67 5.49 21.34 -0.62
N THR A 68 4.54 20.96 0.25
CA THR A 68 4.08 21.84 1.33
C THR A 68 4.96 21.69 2.56
N LEU A 69 5.24 20.45 2.99
CA LEU A 69 6.08 20.20 4.14
C LEU A 69 7.58 20.14 3.81
N GLY A 70 7.95 20.05 2.53
CA GLY A 70 9.34 20.04 2.08
C GLY A 70 10.13 18.80 2.52
N LEU A 71 9.45 17.69 2.80
CA LEU A 71 10.12 16.46 3.22
C LEU A 71 10.93 15.87 2.07
N ARG A 72 12.06 15.25 2.41
CA ARG A 72 13.00 14.68 1.46
C ARG A 72 13.10 13.17 1.60
N LYS A 73 13.54 12.51 0.54
CA LYS A 73 13.76 11.05 0.53
C LYS A 73 14.53 10.61 1.79
N GLY A 74 13.97 9.62 2.48
CA GLY A 74 14.53 9.07 3.70
C GLY A 74 14.05 9.70 5.00
N ASP A 75 13.32 10.83 4.94
CA ASP A 75 12.67 11.39 6.13
C ASP A 75 11.63 10.41 6.67
N ARG A 76 11.46 10.41 7.99
CA ARG A 76 10.54 9.51 8.69
C ARG A 76 9.21 10.21 8.97
N VAL A 77 8.13 9.51 8.70
CA VAL A 77 6.77 9.95 9.01
C VAL A 77 6.11 8.96 9.96
N ALA A 78 5.78 9.41 11.15
CA ALA A 78 5.04 8.59 12.11
C ALA A 78 3.57 8.57 11.75
N ILE A 79 2.98 7.37 11.70
CA ILE A 79 1.55 7.16 11.47
C ILE A 79 0.94 6.62 12.75
N MET A 80 0.15 7.43 13.44
CA MET A 80 -0.58 7.03 14.65
C MET A 80 -2.07 7.16 14.39
N MET A 81 -2.65 6.14 13.76
CA MET A 81 -4.09 6.09 13.51
C MET A 81 -4.59 4.65 13.53
N PRO A 82 -5.86 4.43 13.88
CA PRO A 82 -6.47 3.11 13.84
C PRO A 82 -6.72 2.65 12.38
N ASN A 83 -7.31 1.47 12.23
CA ASN A 83 -7.67 0.90 10.93
C ASN A 83 -8.87 1.65 10.32
N LEU A 84 -8.59 2.74 9.65
CA LEU A 84 -9.53 3.60 8.94
C LEU A 84 -9.20 3.61 7.44
N LEU A 85 -10.11 4.07 6.60
CA LEU A 85 -9.87 4.24 5.16
C LEU A 85 -8.73 5.23 4.86
N GLN A 86 -8.46 6.17 5.76
CA GLN A 86 -7.36 7.12 5.65
C GLN A 86 -5.97 6.47 5.83
N TYR A 87 -5.90 5.36 6.58
CA TYR A 87 -4.62 4.71 6.87
C TYR A 87 -3.87 4.27 5.58
N PRO A 88 -4.46 3.51 4.65
CA PRO A 88 -3.77 3.15 3.42
C PRO A 88 -3.42 4.36 2.54
N VAL A 89 -4.21 5.43 2.56
CA VAL A 89 -3.89 6.67 1.84
C VAL A 89 -2.60 7.28 2.38
N VAL A 90 -2.49 7.42 3.70
CA VAL A 90 -1.30 7.97 4.36
C VAL A 90 -0.09 7.07 4.17
N LEU A 91 -0.25 5.76 4.42
CA LEU A 91 0.82 4.77 4.26
C LEU A 91 1.43 4.85 2.85
N PHE A 92 0.60 4.71 1.83
CA PHE A 92 1.07 4.71 0.46
C PHE A 92 1.51 6.10 -0.03
N GLY A 93 0.93 7.17 0.50
CA GLY A 93 1.40 8.52 0.23
C GLY A 93 2.82 8.76 0.74
N VAL A 94 3.13 8.31 1.95
CA VAL A 94 4.48 8.37 2.52
C VAL A 94 5.48 7.56 1.66
N LEU A 95 5.12 6.33 1.29
CA LEU A 95 5.97 5.48 0.46
C LEU A 95 6.18 6.06 -0.95
N ARG A 96 5.13 6.63 -1.56
CA ARG A 96 5.22 7.31 -2.87
C ARG A 96 6.12 8.52 -2.84
N ALA A 97 6.14 9.24 -1.74
CA ALA A 97 7.02 10.40 -1.55
C ALA A 97 8.50 10.02 -1.33
N GLY A 98 8.82 8.73 -1.24
CA GLY A 98 10.17 8.24 -0.97
C GLY A 98 10.57 8.34 0.50
N LEU A 99 9.58 8.41 1.40
CA LEU A 99 9.77 8.59 2.83
C LEU A 99 9.68 7.25 3.57
N VAL A 100 10.06 7.24 4.84
CA VAL A 100 10.03 6.06 5.71
C VAL A 100 8.79 6.10 6.60
N VAL A 101 7.99 5.04 6.53
CA VAL A 101 6.84 4.86 7.42
C VAL A 101 7.29 4.36 8.78
N VAL A 102 6.81 5.01 9.84
CA VAL A 102 6.97 4.56 11.23
C VAL A 102 5.58 4.39 11.82
N ASN A 103 5.14 3.15 11.96
CA ASN A 103 3.86 2.86 12.59
C ASN A 103 3.98 3.01 14.10
N VAL A 104 3.06 3.77 14.69
CA VAL A 104 2.99 4.05 16.12
C VAL A 104 1.66 3.55 16.66
N ASN A 105 1.74 2.76 17.69
CA ASN A 105 0.56 2.21 18.36
C ASN A 105 0.01 3.19 19.40
#